data_e3f8db4e2a8726124fe7ef0bf4a896f4
#
_entry.id   e3f8db4e2a8726124fe7ef0bf4a896f4
#
_cell.length_a   1.000
_cell.length_b   1.000
_cell.length_c   1.000
_cell.angle_alpha   90.00
_cell.angle_beta   90.00
_cell.angle_gamma   90.00
#
_symmetry.space_group_name_H-M   'P 1'
#
loop_
_entity.id
_entity.type
_entity.pdbx_description
1 polymer ?
#
loop_
_entity_poly.entity_id
_entity_poly.type
_entity_poly.pdbx_seq_one_letter_code
_entity_poly.pdbx_strand_id
1 'polypeptide(L)'
;MKYWMIVKSGINRKKIRTFMTIFSIATAFLLFSLGRSVAVAFNSEVDFAGKDRLIVVSRLAFTESLPMAHKNRIEMVEGVDTVVWRQWFGGTYKERQNFFPKWPVPDNYFDVYPEWELSEGAQEAFSRNITGMIVGKDLADQFGWKIGDRIPIIADIWPKKGGGVWEFDLVGTYTNKTSDEQDEAFINWKYFDEARLYETGRPGNYIVKIKNPEQAESIAKEIDELFKLSLIHI
;
A
#
# COMPACT_ATOMS: atom_id res chain seq x y z
N MET A 1 38.66 -10.52 -36.48
CA MET A 1 39.44 -10.74 -35.22
C MET A 1 40.66 -9.81 -35.02
N LYS A 2 41.06 -9.02 -36.02
CA LYS A 2 42.27 -8.14 -35.96
C LYS A 2 42.17 -6.99 -34.94
N TYR A 3 40.99 -6.44 -34.69
CA TYR A 3 40.79 -5.29 -33.80
C TYR A 3 40.71 -5.64 -32.30
N TRP A 4 40.43 -6.90 -31.94
CA TRP A 4 40.36 -7.36 -30.56
C TRP A 4 41.69 -7.28 -29.81
N MET A 5 42.82 -7.56 -30.52
CA MET A 5 44.15 -7.44 -29.94
C MET A 5 44.53 -5.99 -29.62
N ILE A 6 44.08 -5.02 -30.42
CA ILE A 6 44.35 -3.59 -30.21
C ILE A 6 43.56 -3.10 -28.99
N VAL A 7 42.29 -3.49 -28.87
CA VAL A 7 41.45 -3.17 -27.73
C VAL A 7 42.01 -3.75 -26.44
N LYS A 8 42.39 -5.04 -26.44
CA LYS A 8 43.01 -5.72 -25.29
C LYS A 8 44.36 -5.08 -24.87
N SER A 9 45.17 -4.67 -25.82
CA SER A 9 46.44 -3.96 -25.58
C SER A 9 46.16 -2.58 -24.95
N GLY A 10 45.16 -1.83 -25.44
CA GLY A 10 44.78 -0.54 -24.91
C GLY A 10 44.28 -0.61 -23.47
N ILE A 11 43.46 -1.61 -23.15
CA ILE A 11 42.91 -1.89 -21.82
C ILE A 11 44.04 -2.21 -20.82
N ASN A 12 45.00 -3.06 -21.22
CA ASN A 12 46.07 -3.49 -20.34
C ASN A 12 47.13 -2.40 -20.07
N ARG A 13 47.30 -1.44 -20.97
CA ARG A 13 48.32 -0.40 -20.87
C ARG A 13 48.04 0.66 -19.80
N LYS A 14 46.78 0.91 -19.45
CA LYS A 14 46.37 1.89 -18.43
C LYS A 14 45.25 1.33 -17.56
N LYS A 15 45.51 0.25 -16.84
CA LYS A 15 44.56 -0.54 -16.04
C LYS A 15 43.70 0.31 -15.10
N ILE A 16 44.30 1.26 -14.38
CA ILE A 16 43.60 2.12 -13.42
C ILE A 16 42.58 3.01 -14.14
N ARG A 17 42.96 3.62 -15.27
CA ARG A 17 42.02 4.48 -16.03
C ARG A 17 40.86 3.64 -16.59
N THR A 18 41.14 2.48 -17.16
CA THR A 18 40.12 1.58 -17.70
C THR A 18 39.16 1.12 -16.60
N PHE A 19 39.72 0.71 -15.45
CA PHE A 19 38.91 0.33 -14.29
C PHE A 19 37.99 1.46 -13.82
N MET A 20 38.54 2.69 -13.65
CA MET A 20 37.75 3.85 -13.24
C MET A 20 36.65 4.21 -14.24
N THR A 21 36.94 4.10 -15.53
CA THR A 21 35.92 4.36 -16.56
C THR A 21 34.82 3.32 -16.54
N ILE A 22 35.16 2.02 -16.47
CA ILE A 22 34.16 0.95 -16.38
C ILE A 22 33.34 1.09 -15.09
N PHE A 23 33.98 1.37 -13.95
CA PHE A 23 33.34 1.56 -12.68
C PHE A 23 32.35 2.74 -12.70
N SER A 24 32.76 3.88 -13.29
CA SER A 24 31.90 5.05 -13.45
C SER A 24 30.66 4.73 -14.29
N ILE A 25 30.83 4.04 -15.41
CA ILE A 25 29.74 3.63 -16.29
C ILE A 25 28.80 2.64 -15.54
N ALA A 26 29.39 1.63 -14.89
CA ALA A 26 28.62 0.64 -14.13
C ALA A 26 27.80 1.30 -13.00
N THR A 27 28.38 2.25 -12.27
CA THR A 27 27.69 3.01 -11.22
C THR A 27 26.54 3.84 -11.81
N ALA A 28 26.74 4.50 -12.95
CA ALA A 28 25.70 5.27 -13.61
C ALA A 28 24.50 4.38 -14.04
N PHE A 29 24.78 3.22 -14.63
CA PHE A 29 23.74 2.26 -15.00
C PHE A 29 23.03 1.68 -13.78
N LEU A 30 23.75 1.39 -12.69
CA LEU A 30 23.18 0.89 -11.46
C LEU A 30 22.22 1.92 -10.85
N LEU A 31 22.63 3.18 -10.74
CA LEU A 31 21.77 4.27 -10.25
C LEU A 31 20.54 4.48 -11.14
N PHE A 32 20.71 4.44 -12.46
CA PHE A 32 19.59 4.52 -13.39
C PHE A 32 18.62 3.35 -13.23
N SER A 33 19.14 2.11 -13.12
CA SER A 33 18.30 0.92 -12.91
C SER A 33 17.55 0.96 -11.59
N LEU A 34 18.21 1.39 -10.50
CA LEU A 34 17.56 1.59 -9.21
C LEU A 34 16.43 2.64 -9.30
N GLY A 35 16.71 3.80 -9.93
CA GLY A 35 15.70 4.82 -10.14
C GLY A 35 14.52 4.33 -10.97
N ARG A 36 14.76 3.54 -12.01
CA ARG A 36 13.69 2.90 -12.81
C ARG A 36 12.90 1.87 -12.00
N SER A 37 13.59 1.04 -11.20
CA SER A 37 12.91 0.05 -10.34
C SER A 37 12.00 0.72 -9.31
N VAL A 38 12.46 1.80 -8.70
CA VAL A 38 11.63 2.60 -7.78
C VAL A 38 10.43 3.21 -8.51
N ALA A 39 10.64 3.80 -9.69
CA ALA A 39 9.54 4.37 -10.48
C ALA A 39 8.52 3.30 -10.92
N VAL A 40 8.97 2.10 -11.28
CA VAL A 40 8.07 0.98 -11.62
C VAL A 40 7.31 0.51 -10.39
N ALA A 41 7.95 0.40 -9.22
CA ALA A 41 7.29 0.00 -7.99
C ALA A 41 6.17 0.97 -7.59
N PHE A 42 6.39 2.29 -7.73
CA PHE A 42 5.34 3.29 -7.50
C PHE A 42 4.21 3.24 -8.54
N ASN A 43 4.52 2.97 -9.81
CA ASN A 43 3.51 2.90 -10.86
C ASN A 43 2.71 1.59 -10.82
N SER A 44 3.27 0.50 -10.30
CA SER A 44 2.54 -0.77 -10.17
C SER A 44 1.36 -0.67 -9.20
N GLU A 45 1.43 0.15 -8.15
CA GLU A 45 0.27 0.42 -7.29
C GLU A 45 -0.92 1.03 -8.07
N VAL A 46 -0.65 1.82 -9.11
CA VAL A 46 -1.68 2.40 -9.99
C VAL A 46 -2.32 1.33 -10.88
N ASP A 47 -1.54 0.37 -11.37
CA ASP A 47 -2.06 -0.75 -12.18
C ASP A 47 -2.87 -1.75 -11.32
N PHE A 48 -2.52 -1.92 -10.04
CA PHE A 48 -3.28 -2.74 -9.07
C PHE A 48 -4.60 -2.09 -8.64
N ALA A 49 -4.71 -0.76 -8.71
CA ALA A 49 -5.92 -0.06 -8.31
C ALA A 49 -7.14 -0.40 -9.19
N GLY A 50 -6.94 -0.97 -10.39
CA GLY A 50 -8.00 -1.15 -11.38
C GLY A 50 -8.32 0.17 -12.10
N LYS A 51 -8.86 0.06 -13.31
CA LYS A 51 -9.18 1.24 -14.13
C LYS A 51 -10.31 2.10 -13.59
N ASP A 52 -11.05 1.58 -12.62
CA ASP A 52 -12.24 2.19 -12.00
C ASP A 52 -11.97 2.77 -10.60
N ARG A 53 -10.70 2.84 -10.17
CA ARG A 53 -10.33 3.33 -8.84
C ARG A 53 -9.25 4.39 -8.92
N LEU A 54 -9.43 5.47 -8.14
CA LEU A 54 -8.47 6.55 -7.97
C LEU A 54 -7.93 6.51 -6.54
N ILE A 55 -6.64 6.83 -6.37
CA ILE A 55 -6.02 6.92 -5.04
C ILE A 55 -5.76 8.39 -4.73
N VAL A 56 -6.36 8.90 -3.67
CA VAL A 56 -6.21 10.28 -3.21
C VAL A 56 -5.23 10.33 -2.05
N VAL A 57 -4.11 11.02 -2.23
CA VAL A 57 -3.02 11.15 -1.25
C VAL A 57 -2.73 12.62 -0.92
N SER A 58 -1.97 12.86 0.15
CA SER A 58 -1.49 14.21 0.45
C SER A 58 -0.45 14.67 -0.56
N ARG A 59 -0.55 15.94 -0.97
CA ARG A 59 0.43 16.61 -1.84
C ARG A 59 1.79 16.84 -1.20
N LEU A 60 1.83 16.95 0.12
CA LEU A 60 3.06 17.24 0.86
C LEU A 60 3.95 16.00 0.96
N ALA A 61 3.35 14.89 1.33
CA ALA A 61 4.02 13.60 1.43
C ALA A 61 2.97 12.48 1.41
N PHE A 62 3.25 11.39 0.72
CA PHE A 62 2.37 10.22 0.70
C PHE A 62 2.17 9.59 2.09
N THR A 63 3.06 9.89 3.05
CA THR A 63 2.97 9.45 4.44
C THR A 63 2.11 10.36 5.32
N GLU A 64 1.68 11.51 4.81
CA GLU A 64 0.87 12.44 5.59
C GLU A 64 -0.60 12.05 5.56
N SER A 65 -1.19 11.94 6.76
CA SER A 65 -2.58 11.54 6.94
C SER A 65 -3.55 12.68 6.57
N LEU A 66 -4.64 12.32 5.91
CA LEU A 66 -5.68 13.25 5.46
C LEU A 66 -6.82 13.37 6.49
N PRO A 67 -7.49 14.53 6.63
CA PRO A 67 -8.67 14.65 7.48
C PRO A 67 -9.84 13.79 6.99
N MET A 68 -10.52 13.05 7.88
CA MET A 68 -11.69 12.23 7.54
C MET A 68 -12.83 13.05 6.89
N ALA A 69 -12.92 14.34 7.19
CA ALA A 69 -13.91 15.24 6.59
C ALA A 69 -13.82 15.36 5.05
N HIS A 70 -12.67 15.01 4.46
CA HIS A 70 -12.50 15.02 3.01
C HIS A 70 -13.34 13.95 2.30
N LYS A 71 -13.61 12.82 2.97
CA LYS A 71 -14.46 11.75 2.45
C LYS A 71 -15.78 12.27 1.89
N ASN A 72 -16.53 13.00 2.71
CA ASN A 72 -17.86 13.49 2.32
C ASN A 72 -17.80 14.45 1.12
N ARG A 73 -16.73 15.22 1.00
CA ARG A 73 -16.54 16.13 -0.15
C ARG A 73 -16.23 15.37 -1.43
N ILE A 74 -15.43 14.31 -1.34
CA ILE A 74 -15.09 13.44 -2.48
C ILE A 74 -16.34 12.67 -2.93
N GLU A 75 -17.16 12.18 -2.02
CA GLU A 75 -18.41 11.47 -2.33
C GLU A 75 -19.44 12.33 -3.08
N MET A 76 -19.36 13.66 -2.96
CA MET A 76 -20.26 14.59 -3.68
C MET A 76 -19.84 14.84 -5.13
N VAL A 77 -18.66 14.40 -5.55
CA VAL A 77 -18.18 14.58 -6.93
C VAL A 77 -18.99 13.67 -7.86
N GLU A 78 -19.47 14.25 -8.96
CA GLU A 78 -20.23 13.49 -9.95
C GLU A 78 -19.37 12.38 -10.59
N GLY A 79 -19.93 11.18 -10.69
CA GLY A 79 -19.23 10.01 -11.21
C GLY A 79 -18.51 9.18 -10.15
N VAL A 80 -18.38 9.66 -8.92
CA VAL A 80 -17.92 8.85 -7.78
C VAL A 80 -19.02 7.86 -7.40
N ASP A 81 -18.64 6.62 -7.13
CA ASP A 81 -19.52 5.55 -6.67
C ASP A 81 -19.37 5.34 -5.15
N THR A 82 -18.16 5.03 -4.71
CA THR A 82 -17.86 4.72 -3.30
C THR A 82 -16.49 5.27 -2.92
N VAL A 83 -16.38 5.77 -1.69
CA VAL A 83 -15.11 6.23 -1.13
C VAL A 83 -14.79 5.41 0.10
N VAL A 84 -13.68 4.70 0.05
CA VAL A 84 -13.10 4.01 1.21
C VAL A 84 -11.74 4.60 1.53
N TRP A 85 -11.16 4.20 2.66
CA TRP A 85 -9.86 4.71 3.09
C TRP A 85 -9.02 3.61 3.69
N ARG A 86 -7.72 3.87 3.75
CA ARG A 86 -6.77 3.01 4.44
C ARG A 86 -5.68 3.83 5.11
N GLN A 87 -5.00 3.22 6.05
CA GLN A 87 -3.80 3.77 6.67
C GLN A 87 -2.69 2.74 6.67
N TRP A 88 -1.47 3.19 6.54
CA TRP A 88 -0.31 2.31 6.75
C TRP A 88 -0.13 2.04 8.24
N PHE A 89 -0.17 0.77 8.64
CA PHE A 89 -0.01 0.42 10.05
C PHE A 89 1.45 0.23 10.45
N GLY A 90 2.26 -0.41 9.59
CA GLY A 90 3.62 -0.82 9.94
C GLY A 90 3.65 -1.98 10.92
N GLY A 91 4.77 -2.12 11.66
CA GLY A 91 4.93 -3.13 12.70
C GLY A 91 5.26 -4.53 12.21
N THR A 92 5.55 -5.41 13.15
CA THR A 92 6.05 -6.76 12.90
C THR A 92 5.34 -7.80 13.76
N TYR A 93 5.28 -9.04 13.26
CA TYR A 93 4.74 -10.18 13.99
C TYR A 93 5.88 -10.94 14.68
N LYS A 94 5.90 -10.93 16.01
CA LYS A 94 6.91 -11.59 16.88
C LYS A 94 8.34 -11.11 16.62
N GLU A 95 8.87 -11.30 15.42
CA GLU A 95 10.25 -11.00 15.04
C GLU A 95 10.31 -9.95 13.93
N ARG A 96 11.39 -9.16 13.88
CA ARG A 96 11.56 -8.08 12.91
C ARG A 96 11.51 -8.53 11.45
N GLN A 97 11.95 -9.75 11.17
CA GLN A 97 11.92 -10.33 9.83
C GLN A 97 10.52 -10.72 9.35
N ASN A 98 9.57 -10.86 10.28
CA ASN A 98 8.18 -11.18 9.97
C ASN A 98 7.38 -9.90 9.71
N PHE A 99 7.82 -9.16 8.71
CA PHE A 99 7.13 -7.98 8.21
C PHE A 99 6.19 -8.38 7.06
N PHE A 100 5.00 -7.81 7.05
CA PHE A 100 4.03 -7.83 5.96
C PHE A 100 3.20 -6.55 6.01
N PRO A 101 2.66 -6.07 4.87
CA PRO A 101 1.80 -4.90 4.83
C PRO A 101 0.53 -5.09 5.68
N LYS A 102 0.16 -4.07 6.44
CA LYS A 102 -1.05 -4.05 7.26
C LYS A 102 -1.79 -2.74 7.06
N TRP A 103 -3.09 -2.85 6.78
CA TRP A 103 -3.93 -1.73 6.43
C TRP A 103 -5.15 -1.65 7.33
N PRO A 104 -5.25 -0.66 8.23
CA PRO A 104 -6.52 -0.28 8.84
C PRO A 104 -7.49 0.22 7.78
N VAL A 105 -8.65 -0.44 7.66
CA VAL A 105 -9.66 -0.20 6.62
C VAL A 105 -11.08 -0.19 7.19
N PRO A 106 -12.04 0.53 6.58
CA PRO A 106 -13.44 0.47 6.95
C PRO A 106 -14.09 -0.87 6.60
N ASP A 107 -15.26 -1.13 7.19
CA ASP A 107 -16.00 -2.39 7.03
C ASP A 107 -16.36 -2.69 5.56
N ASN A 108 -16.59 -1.65 4.75
CA ASN A 108 -16.97 -1.74 3.34
C ASN A 108 -15.77 -1.68 2.38
N TYR A 109 -14.55 -1.83 2.89
CA TYR A 109 -13.33 -1.72 2.06
C TYR A 109 -13.30 -2.73 0.91
N PHE A 110 -13.75 -3.94 1.17
CA PHE A 110 -13.73 -5.03 0.19
C PHE A 110 -14.75 -4.86 -0.94
N ASP A 111 -15.78 -4.02 -0.76
CA ASP A 111 -16.80 -3.77 -1.78
C ASP A 111 -16.22 -3.03 -3.02
N VAL A 112 -15.09 -2.36 -2.84
CA VAL A 112 -14.40 -1.68 -3.95
C VAL A 112 -13.41 -2.58 -4.70
N TYR A 113 -13.20 -3.83 -4.22
CA TYR A 113 -12.27 -4.81 -4.81
C TYR A 113 -12.98 -6.12 -5.17
N PRO A 114 -13.78 -6.16 -6.24
CA PRO A 114 -14.53 -7.36 -6.64
C PRO A 114 -13.64 -8.52 -7.09
N GLU A 115 -12.38 -8.26 -7.37
CA GLU A 115 -11.37 -9.27 -7.67
C GLU A 115 -10.87 -10.04 -6.43
N TRP A 116 -11.16 -9.55 -5.23
CA TRP A 116 -10.79 -10.25 -4.00
C TRP A 116 -11.94 -11.14 -3.52
N GLU A 117 -11.61 -12.39 -3.29
CA GLU A 117 -12.56 -13.41 -2.82
C GLU A 117 -12.31 -13.70 -1.35
N LEU A 118 -13.23 -13.23 -0.52
CA LEU A 118 -13.17 -13.46 0.93
C LEU A 118 -13.65 -14.87 1.28
N SER A 119 -13.07 -15.45 2.33
CA SER A 119 -13.60 -16.69 2.90
C SER A 119 -15.04 -16.49 3.40
N GLU A 120 -15.82 -17.57 3.45
CA GLU A 120 -17.25 -17.53 3.80
C GLU A 120 -17.48 -16.85 5.16
N GLY A 121 -18.36 -15.84 5.17
CA GLY A 121 -18.72 -15.06 6.36
C GLY A 121 -17.66 -14.09 6.87
N ALA A 122 -16.52 -13.94 6.18
CA ALA A 122 -15.41 -13.11 6.64
C ALA A 122 -15.78 -11.62 6.72
N GLN A 123 -16.53 -11.09 5.76
CA GLN A 123 -16.94 -9.69 5.75
C GLN A 123 -17.88 -9.35 6.92
N GLU A 124 -18.86 -10.20 7.18
CA GLU A 124 -19.76 -10.05 8.33
C GLU A 124 -19.02 -10.17 9.65
N ALA A 125 -18.11 -11.12 9.76
CA ALA A 125 -17.28 -11.30 10.95
C ALA A 125 -16.37 -10.08 11.18
N PHE A 126 -15.77 -9.52 10.12
CA PHE A 126 -14.95 -8.31 10.19
C PHE A 126 -15.75 -7.08 10.64
N SER A 127 -16.96 -6.92 10.14
CA SER A 127 -17.84 -5.80 10.52
C SER A 127 -18.31 -5.89 11.97
N ARG A 128 -18.54 -7.11 12.49
CA ARG A 128 -19.01 -7.34 13.87
C ARG A 128 -17.90 -7.32 14.91
N ASN A 129 -16.68 -7.73 14.52
CA ASN A 129 -15.53 -7.79 15.42
C ASN A 129 -14.61 -6.60 15.18
N ILE A 130 -14.61 -5.64 16.12
CA ILE A 130 -13.75 -4.44 16.01
C ILE A 130 -12.26 -4.75 16.05
N THR A 131 -11.84 -5.88 16.65
CA THR A 131 -10.45 -6.38 16.63
C THR A 131 -10.19 -7.29 15.44
N GLY A 132 -11.15 -7.43 14.53
CA GLY A 132 -11.08 -8.30 13.37
C GLY A 132 -9.92 -7.97 12.43
N MET A 133 -9.32 -9.05 11.90
CA MET A 133 -8.29 -9.01 10.87
C MET A 133 -8.62 -10.02 9.79
N ILE A 134 -8.51 -9.59 8.52
CA ILE A 134 -8.54 -10.45 7.34
C ILE A 134 -7.14 -10.45 6.74
N VAL A 135 -6.61 -11.61 6.38
CA VAL A 135 -5.27 -11.75 5.81
C VAL A 135 -5.30 -12.51 4.48
N GLY A 136 -4.30 -12.28 3.65
CA GLY A 136 -4.09 -13.13 2.48
C GLY A 136 -3.93 -14.59 2.86
N LYS A 137 -4.45 -15.49 2.03
CA LYS A 137 -4.39 -16.92 2.29
C LYS A 137 -2.95 -17.40 2.41
N ASP A 138 -2.05 -16.91 1.55
CA ASP A 138 -0.64 -17.31 1.57
C ASP A 138 0.06 -16.86 2.85
N LEU A 139 -0.30 -15.69 3.37
CA LEU A 139 0.20 -15.19 4.65
C LEU A 139 -0.28 -16.04 5.83
N ALA A 140 -1.55 -16.45 5.82
CA ALA A 140 -2.09 -17.34 6.82
C ALA A 140 -1.39 -18.70 6.80
N ASP A 141 -1.18 -19.26 5.62
CA ASP A 141 -0.51 -20.55 5.42
C ASP A 141 0.97 -20.47 5.86
N GLN A 142 1.67 -19.37 5.52
CA GLN A 142 3.07 -19.13 5.91
C GLN A 142 3.27 -19.14 7.43
N PHE A 143 2.38 -18.53 8.18
CA PHE A 143 2.48 -18.47 9.64
C PHE A 143 1.69 -19.56 10.37
N GLY A 144 0.96 -20.40 9.63
CA GLY A 144 0.12 -21.46 10.18
C GLY A 144 -1.09 -20.95 10.97
N TRP A 145 -1.58 -19.74 10.63
CA TRP A 145 -2.71 -19.12 11.31
C TRP A 145 -4.04 -19.74 10.90
N LYS A 146 -4.96 -19.79 11.85
CA LYS A 146 -6.32 -20.27 11.66
C LYS A 146 -7.34 -19.22 12.07
N ILE A 147 -8.49 -19.21 11.42
CA ILE A 147 -9.62 -18.34 11.83
C ILE A 147 -9.93 -18.60 13.31
N GLY A 148 -10.00 -17.51 14.08
CA GLY A 148 -10.15 -17.52 15.53
C GLY A 148 -8.84 -17.30 16.30
N ASP A 149 -7.68 -17.38 15.65
CA ASP A 149 -6.40 -17.10 16.31
C ASP A 149 -6.29 -15.59 16.64
N ARG A 150 -5.61 -15.30 17.76
CA ARG A 150 -5.26 -13.94 18.17
C ARG A 150 -3.82 -13.64 17.79
N ILE A 151 -3.66 -12.63 16.92
CA ILE A 151 -2.40 -12.27 16.29
C ILE A 151 -1.84 -11.00 16.95
N PRO A 152 -0.74 -11.10 17.71
CA PRO A 152 -0.07 -9.93 18.30
C PRO A 152 0.83 -9.25 17.27
N ILE A 153 0.68 -7.92 17.13
CA ILE A 153 1.53 -7.08 16.27
C ILE A 153 2.21 -6.02 17.12
N ILE A 154 3.53 -5.95 17.01
CA ILE A 154 4.35 -4.90 17.62
C ILE A 154 4.38 -3.74 16.63
N ALA A 155 3.72 -2.64 16.97
CA ALA A 155 3.64 -1.47 16.10
C ALA A 155 4.93 -0.65 16.17
N ASP A 156 5.43 -0.21 15.01
CA ASP A 156 6.59 0.67 14.92
C ASP A 156 6.18 2.16 14.91
N ILE A 157 5.01 2.47 14.33
CA ILE A 157 4.55 3.85 14.09
C ILE A 157 3.43 4.24 15.05
N TRP A 158 2.49 3.34 15.34
CA TRP A 158 1.25 3.65 16.05
C TRP A 158 1.25 3.08 17.47
N PRO A 159 1.75 3.83 18.46
CA PRO A 159 1.61 3.41 19.85
C PRO A 159 0.13 3.36 20.26
N LYS A 160 -0.23 2.34 21.00
CA LYS A 160 -1.58 2.14 21.53
C LYS A 160 -1.80 2.97 22.79
N LYS A 161 -2.97 3.54 22.97
CA LYS A 161 -3.38 4.15 24.24
C LYS A 161 -3.30 3.11 25.35
N GLY A 162 -2.66 3.48 26.45
CA GLY A 162 -2.40 2.56 27.55
C GLY A 162 -1.18 1.64 27.35
N GLY A 163 -0.53 1.73 26.19
CA GLY A 163 0.64 0.90 25.87
C GLY A 163 0.28 -0.52 25.45
N GLY A 164 1.31 -1.36 25.33
CA GLY A 164 1.14 -2.78 25.01
C GLY A 164 1.15 -3.09 23.51
N VAL A 165 0.96 -4.36 23.23
CA VAL A 165 0.93 -4.93 21.87
C VAL A 165 -0.46 -4.77 21.27
N TRP A 166 -0.53 -4.57 19.96
CA TRP A 166 -1.78 -4.65 19.24
C TRP A 166 -2.16 -6.12 19.05
N GLU A 167 -3.39 -6.47 19.36
CA GLU A 167 -3.91 -7.82 19.22
C GLU A 167 -5.11 -7.79 18.29
N PHE A 168 -5.09 -8.66 17.28
CA PHE A 168 -6.15 -8.79 16.28
C PHE A 168 -6.65 -10.22 16.25
N ASP A 169 -7.95 -10.39 16.09
CA ASP A 169 -8.58 -11.70 15.94
C ASP A 169 -8.69 -12.01 14.45
N LEU A 170 -8.09 -13.10 13.99
CA LEU A 170 -8.20 -13.52 12.59
C LEU A 170 -9.63 -14.01 12.32
N VAL A 171 -10.38 -13.24 11.54
CA VAL A 171 -11.80 -13.51 11.26
C VAL A 171 -12.04 -14.04 9.85
N GLY A 172 -11.04 -13.99 8.98
CA GLY A 172 -11.16 -14.49 7.61
C GLY A 172 -9.87 -14.39 6.83
N THR A 173 -9.88 -14.97 5.65
CA THR A 173 -8.82 -14.90 4.66
C THR A 173 -9.37 -14.37 3.34
N TYR A 174 -8.50 -13.85 2.47
CA TYR A 174 -8.84 -13.50 1.10
C TYR A 174 -7.88 -14.13 0.10
N THR A 175 -8.36 -14.28 -1.13
CA THR A 175 -7.54 -14.60 -2.30
C THR A 175 -7.76 -13.54 -3.38
N ASN A 176 -6.74 -13.26 -4.17
CA ASN A 176 -6.83 -12.31 -5.27
C ASN A 176 -6.83 -13.07 -6.61
N LYS A 177 -7.86 -12.85 -7.44
CA LYS A 177 -8.01 -13.53 -8.75
C LYS A 177 -7.07 -12.98 -9.83
N THR A 178 -6.52 -11.79 -9.62
CA THR A 178 -5.71 -11.08 -10.62
C THR A 178 -4.22 -11.04 -10.30
N SER A 179 -3.84 -11.40 -9.08
CA SER A 179 -2.45 -11.43 -8.62
C SER A 179 -2.22 -12.63 -7.72
N ASP A 180 -1.04 -13.23 -7.83
CA ASP A 180 -0.58 -14.29 -6.93
C ASP A 180 -0.07 -13.73 -5.59
N GLU A 181 0.04 -12.40 -5.43
CA GLU A 181 0.47 -11.75 -4.20
C GLU A 181 -0.71 -11.63 -3.22
N GLN A 182 -0.62 -12.35 -2.08
CA GLN A 182 -1.64 -12.39 -1.03
C GLN A 182 -0.95 -12.32 0.34
N ASP A 183 -0.08 -11.33 0.50
CA ASP A 183 0.80 -11.17 1.66
C ASP A 183 0.40 -10.00 2.57
N GLU A 184 -0.79 -9.42 2.37
CA GLU A 184 -1.29 -8.28 3.13
C GLU A 184 -2.30 -8.69 4.21
N ALA A 185 -2.43 -7.83 5.22
CA ALA A 185 -3.44 -7.95 6.26
C ALA A 185 -4.29 -6.67 6.35
N PHE A 186 -5.59 -6.86 6.50
CA PHE A 186 -6.56 -5.78 6.69
C PHE A 186 -7.11 -5.85 8.11
N ILE A 187 -7.00 -4.73 8.84
CA ILE A 187 -7.45 -4.63 10.23
C ILE A 187 -8.58 -3.59 10.34
N ASN A 188 -9.49 -3.80 11.28
CA ASN A 188 -10.64 -2.94 11.42
C ASN A 188 -10.26 -1.52 11.82
N TRP A 189 -10.71 -0.54 11.03
CA TRP A 189 -10.42 0.88 11.23
C TRP A 189 -10.87 1.41 12.58
N LYS A 190 -12.05 1.01 13.08
CA LYS A 190 -12.60 1.51 14.33
C LYS A 190 -11.66 1.23 15.49
N TYR A 191 -11.23 -0.01 15.63
CA TYR A 191 -10.27 -0.38 16.68
C TYR A 191 -8.96 0.38 16.56
N PHE A 192 -8.42 0.45 15.34
CA PHE A 192 -7.18 1.18 15.11
C PHE A 192 -7.32 2.67 15.46
N ASP A 193 -8.35 3.33 14.96
CA ASP A 193 -8.54 4.77 15.15
C ASP A 193 -8.83 5.15 16.60
N GLU A 194 -9.62 4.34 17.31
CA GLU A 194 -9.95 4.56 18.71
C GLU A 194 -8.78 4.29 19.66
N ALA A 195 -7.96 3.27 19.35
CA ALA A 195 -6.90 2.82 20.24
C ALA A 195 -5.53 3.46 19.97
N ARG A 196 -5.27 4.07 18.81
CA ARG A 196 -4.02 4.78 18.54
C ARG A 196 -3.89 6.06 19.34
N LEU A 197 -2.66 6.40 19.74
CA LEU A 197 -2.38 7.51 20.64
C LEU A 197 -2.59 8.89 20.01
N TYR A 198 -2.35 9.04 18.71
CA TYR A 198 -2.42 10.30 17.99
C TYR A 198 -3.01 10.14 16.58
N GLU A 199 -3.30 11.27 15.92
CA GLU A 199 -3.87 11.38 14.55
C GLU A 199 -5.23 10.70 14.36
N THR A 200 -6.06 10.58 15.40
CA THR A 200 -7.41 10.01 15.28
C THR A 200 -8.25 10.76 14.25
N GLY A 201 -9.06 10.01 13.48
CA GLY A 201 -9.87 10.58 12.40
C GLY A 201 -9.06 11.01 11.16
N ARG A 202 -7.87 10.46 10.96
CA ARG A 202 -7.00 10.81 9.83
C ARG A 202 -6.51 9.54 9.13
N PRO A 203 -7.10 9.14 7.99
CA PRO A 203 -6.57 8.10 7.12
C PRO A 203 -5.33 8.55 6.36
N GLY A 204 -4.54 7.61 5.87
CA GLY A 204 -3.36 7.89 5.03
C GLY A 204 -3.76 8.26 3.60
N ASN A 205 -4.71 7.54 3.03
CA ASN A 205 -5.23 7.83 1.70
C ASN A 205 -6.68 7.39 1.55
N TYR A 206 -7.33 7.91 0.50
CA TYR A 206 -8.63 7.44 0.07
C TYR A 206 -8.52 6.63 -1.21
N ILE A 207 -9.35 5.61 -1.34
CA ILE A 207 -9.60 4.89 -2.58
C ILE A 207 -11.00 5.27 -3.04
N VAL A 208 -11.08 5.85 -4.22
CA VAL A 208 -12.31 6.36 -4.81
C VAL A 208 -12.69 5.46 -5.97
N LYS A 209 -13.75 4.67 -5.81
CA LYS A 209 -14.35 3.91 -6.90
C LYS A 209 -15.21 4.83 -7.74
N ILE A 210 -15.04 4.76 -9.05
CA ILE A 210 -15.76 5.58 -10.02
C ILE A 210 -16.70 4.71 -10.86
N LYS A 211 -17.82 5.30 -11.30
CA LYS A 211 -18.85 4.59 -12.07
C LYS A 211 -18.41 4.26 -13.51
N ASN A 212 -17.61 5.15 -14.10
CA ASN A 212 -17.13 4.99 -15.47
C ASN A 212 -15.63 5.26 -15.53
N PRO A 213 -14.80 4.24 -15.83
CA PRO A 213 -13.35 4.38 -15.96
C PRO A 213 -12.89 5.43 -17.00
N GLU A 214 -13.70 5.70 -18.04
CA GLU A 214 -13.36 6.71 -19.05
C GLU A 214 -13.38 8.14 -18.49
N GLN A 215 -14.05 8.35 -17.35
CA GLN A 215 -14.12 9.64 -16.66
C GLN A 215 -13.03 9.81 -15.59
N ALA A 216 -12.12 8.86 -15.43
CA ALA A 216 -11.11 8.86 -14.37
C ALA A 216 -10.32 10.17 -14.33
N GLU A 217 -9.82 10.64 -15.47
CA GLU A 217 -9.03 11.88 -15.56
C GLU A 217 -9.84 13.12 -15.18
N SER A 218 -11.10 13.21 -15.63
CA SER A 218 -11.96 14.37 -15.33
C SER A 218 -12.35 14.40 -13.84
N ILE A 219 -12.69 13.25 -13.26
CA ILE A 219 -13.02 13.12 -11.83
C ILE A 219 -11.79 13.42 -10.97
N ALA A 220 -10.62 12.90 -11.34
CA ALA A 220 -9.37 13.18 -10.67
C ALA A 220 -9.09 14.67 -10.62
N LYS A 221 -9.24 15.37 -11.75
CA LYS A 221 -9.06 16.82 -11.84
C LYS A 221 -10.07 17.60 -11.00
N GLU A 222 -11.32 17.15 -10.97
CA GLU A 222 -12.36 17.81 -10.15
C GLU A 222 -12.04 17.66 -8.64
N ILE A 223 -11.61 16.46 -8.21
CA ILE A 223 -11.17 16.24 -6.83
C ILE A 223 -9.94 17.10 -6.52
N ASP A 224 -8.95 17.18 -7.40
CA ASP A 224 -7.79 18.05 -7.23
C ASP A 224 -8.21 19.53 -7.08
N GLU A 225 -9.17 20.01 -7.85
CA GLU A 225 -9.68 21.38 -7.75
C GLU A 225 -10.43 21.64 -6.46
N LEU A 226 -11.22 20.68 -5.96
CA LEU A 226 -11.88 20.79 -4.65
C LEU A 226 -10.89 21.02 -3.50
N PHE A 227 -9.68 20.49 -3.64
CA PHE A 227 -8.65 20.54 -2.61
C PHE A 227 -7.44 21.42 -2.99
N LYS A 228 -7.58 22.26 -4.00
CA LYS A 228 -6.49 23.13 -4.52
C LYS A 228 -5.82 24.00 -3.45
N LEU A 229 -6.53 24.32 -2.38
CA LEU A 229 -6.03 25.04 -1.21
C LEU A 229 -5.65 24.11 -0.05
N SER A 230 -6.01 22.83 -0.12
CA SER A 230 -5.63 21.81 0.84
C SER A 230 -4.77 20.81 0.09
N LEU A 231 -3.55 20.83 0.24
CA LEU A 231 -2.40 20.01 -0.14
C LEU A 231 -2.68 18.52 -0.46
N ILE A 232 -3.70 18.22 -1.28
CA ILE A 232 -4.05 16.86 -1.73
C ILE A 232 -3.67 16.70 -3.21
N HIS A 233 -3.24 15.52 -3.60
CA HIS A 233 -2.95 15.12 -4.97
C HIS A 233 -3.54 13.74 -5.27
N ILE A 234 -3.87 13.50 -6.54
CA ILE A 234 -4.42 12.23 -7.04
C ILE A 234 -3.46 11.61 -8.05
#